data_befe573298e14df59e42bad864bd9be8
#
_entry.id   befe573298e14df59e42bad864bd9be8
#
_cell.length_a   1.000
_cell.length_b   1.000
_cell.length_c   1.000
_cell.angle_alpha   90.00
_cell.angle_beta   90.00
_cell.angle_gamma   90.00
#
_symmetry.space_group_name_H-M   'P 1'
#
loop_
_entity.id
_entity.type
_entity.pdbx_description
1 polymer ?
#
loop_
_entity_poly.entity_id
_entity_poly.type
_entity_poly.pdbx_seq_one_letter_code
_entity_poly.pdbx_strand_id
1 'polypeptide(L)'
;MPRPTSTLPKAQHCRAQASDSFQKRFFRFEFVYPKAENIVYKKTPVLTDNVMHYCPGCSHGVVHKIIAEVIEEMGIQDKTIGVSPVGCSVLAYNYLDIDWAEAAHGRAPAVATGISRVHPDRYVFTYQGDGDLASIGCGEIMHACNRGENIVVIFINNAIYGMTGGQMAPTTLLGQVTATTPYGRDAKLNGFPMKLTELLAQLDGTCYVTRQSVHTPANVRKAKAAIRKAFENTRKDKGTSFVEIVSTCNSGWKVTPVEANKWMVDSLVCST
;
A
#
# COMPACT_ATOMS: atom_id res chain seq x y z
N MET A 1 -9.52 -55.57 -18.45
CA MET A 1 -10.54 -55.36 -17.43
C MET A 1 -11.27 -54.07 -17.73
N PRO A 2 -12.59 -54.11 -18.01
CA PRO A 2 -13.36 -52.92 -18.36
C PRO A 2 -13.81 -52.18 -17.10
N ARG A 3 -13.87 -50.85 -17.19
CA ARG A 3 -14.33 -49.95 -16.12
C ARG A 3 -15.86 -50.02 -15.98
N PRO A 4 -16.44 -49.96 -14.80
CA PRO A 4 -17.89 -49.90 -14.63
C PRO A 4 -18.41 -48.48 -14.91
N THR A 5 -19.45 -48.43 -15.75
CA THR A 5 -20.29 -47.24 -16.00
C THR A 5 -21.29 -47.07 -14.87
N SER A 6 -21.14 -45.97 -14.08
CA SER A 6 -22.15 -45.58 -13.11
C SER A 6 -23.16 -44.63 -13.75
N THR A 7 -24.38 -45.13 -13.95
CA THR A 7 -25.55 -44.33 -14.31
C THR A 7 -26.12 -43.67 -13.04
N LEU A 8 -26.11 -42.35 -13.00
CA LEU A 8 -26.78 -41.55 -11.97
C LEU A 8 -28.31 -41.54 -12.25
N PRO A 9 -29.16 -41.69 -11.24
CA PRO A 9 -30.61 -41.63 -11.41
C PRO A 9 -31.09 -40.20 -11.66
N LYS A 10 -32.03 -40.05 -12.60
CA LYS A 10 -32.70 -38.78 -12.95
C LYS A 10 -33.48 -38.24 -11.73
N ALA A 11 -33.16 -37.00 -11.33
CA ALA A 11 -33.91 -36.25 -10.34
C ALA A 11 -35.36 -36.05 -10.83
N GLN A 12 -36.34 -36.61 -10.12
CA GLN A 12 -37.76 -36.32 -10.31
C GLN A 12 -38.08 -34.92 -9.80
N HIS A 13 -38.66 -34.09 -10.67
CA HIS A 13 -39.20 -32.78 -10.35
C HIS A 13 -40.38 -32.91 -9.34
N CYS A 14 -40.13 -32.61 -8.08
CA CYS A 14 -41.19 -32.23 -7.15
C CYS A 14 -41.61 -30.80 -7.43
N ARG A 15 -42.70 -30.61 -8.17
CA ARG A 15 -43.42 -29.32 -8.22
C ARG A 15 -44.22 -29.19 -6.93
N ALA A 16 -43.72 -28.44 -5.96
CA ALA A 16 -44.53 -27.97 -4.85
C ALA A 16 -45.39 -26.81 -5.38
N GLN A 17 -46.70 -26.96 -5.37
CA GLN A 17 -47.65 -25.87 -5.57
C GLN A 17 -47.62 -24.98 -4.33
N ALA A 18 -46.85 -23.89 -4.39
CA ALA A 18 -46.90 -22.85 -3.39
C ALA A 18 -48.15 -21.99 -3.64
N SER A 19 -49.01 -21.88 -2.63
CA SER A 19 -50.22 -21.09 -2.65
C SER A 19 -49.94 -19.61 -2.85
N ASP A 20 -50.75 -18.96 -3.66
CA ASP A 20 -50.65 -17.54 -4.11
C ASP A 20 -50.66 -16.49 -2.98
N SER A 21 -50.80 -16.91 -1.72
CA SER A 21 -50.82 -16.01 -0.55
C SER A 21 -49.45 -15.67 0.02
N PHE A 22 -48.36 -16.34 -0.41
CA PHE A 22 -47.01 -16.11 0.12
C PHE A 22 -46.18 -15.16 -0.72
N GLN A 23 -46.70 -14.78 -1.91
CA GLN A 23 -45.91 -13.96 -2.89
C GLN A 23 -46.01 -12.45 -2.69
N LYS A 24 -46.72 -11.93 -1.69
CA LYS A 24 -46.97 -10.51 -1.48
C LYS A 24 -46.14 -9.84 -0.37
N ARG A 25 -45.14 -10.48 0.19
CA ARG A 25 -44.26 -9.89 1.23
C ARG A 25 -42.77 -9.93 0.90
N PHE A 26 -42.39 -9.88 -0.35
CA PHE A 26 -41.03 -9.45 -0.68
C PHE A 26 -41.01 -7.94 -0.73
N PHE A 27 -40.36 -7.30 0.24
CA PHE A 27 -39.97 -5.91 0.15
C PHE A 27 -39.17 -5.74 -1.14
N ARG A 28 -39.76 -5.13 -2.15
CA ARG A 28 -39.00 -4.60 -3.28
C ARG A 28 -38.10 -3.49 -2.71
N PHE A 29 -36.87 -3.80 -2.39
CA PHE A 29 -35.86 -2.78 -2.25
C PHE A 29 -35.64 -2.18 -3.64
N GLU A 30 -36.36 -1.11 -3.98
CA GLU A 30 -35.97 -0.27 -5.07
C GLU A 30 -34.67 0.41 -4.65
N PHE A 31 -33.55 -0.01 -5.23
CA PHE A 31 -32.29 0.72 -5.09
C PHE A 31 -32.51 2.10 -5.73
N VAL A 32 -32.81 3.08 -4.91
CA VAL A 32 -32.82 4.48 -5.34
C VAL A 32 -31.37 4.90 -5.51
N TYR A 33 -30.88 4.84 -6.73
CA TYR A 33 -29.57 5.40 -7.04
C TYR A 33 -29.62 6.91 -6.79
N PRO A 34 -28.66 7.49 -6.04
CA PRO A 34 -28.64 8.93 -5.84
C PRO A 34 -28.48 9.63 -7.20
N LYS A 35 -29.18 10.73 -7.39
CA LYS A 35 -28.98 11.56 -8.58
C LYS A 35 -27.53 12.03 -8.64
N ALA A 36 -26.97 12.17 -9.84
CA ALA A 36 -25.56 12.56 -10.04
C ALA A 36 -25.18 13.84 -9.28
N GLU A 37 -26.10 14.78 -9.16
CA GLU A 37 -25.98 16.04 -8.41
C GLU A 37 -25.82 15.86 -6.89
N ASN A 38 -26.24 14.72 -6.35
CA ASN A 38 -26.19 14.39 -4.91
C ASN A 38 -24.99 13.51 -4.56
N ILE A 39 -24.11 13.18 -5.53
CA ILE A 39 -22.93 12.37 -5.29
C ILE A 39 -21.83 13.25 -4.70
N VAL A 40 -21.60 13.11 -3.40
CA VAL A 40 -20.51 13.82 -2.67
C VAL A 40 -19.15 13.19 -2.91
N TYR A 41 -19.10 11.87 -3.13
CA TYR A 41 -17.87 11.12 -3.40
C TYR A 41 -18.17 9.94 -4.33
N LYS A 42 -17.32 9.76 -5.33
CA LYS A 42 -17.31 8.59 -6.21
C LYS A 42 -15.95 7.89 -6.10
N LYS A 43 -15.96 6.57 -6.01
CA LYS A 43 -14.72 5.79 -6.04
C LYS A 43 -14.00 6.05 -7.37
N THR A 44 -12.69 6.28 -7.30
CA THR A 44 -11.84 6.41 -8.49
C THR A 44 -11.85 5.12 -9.32
N PRO A 45 -11.96 5.20 -10.66
CA PRO A 45 -11.91 4.02 -11.53
C PRO A 45 -10.54 3.33 -11.50
N VAL A 46 -9.48 4.03 -11.10
CA VAL A 46 -8.13 3.44 -10.93
C VAL A 46 -8.07 2.41 -9.81
N LEU A 47 -8.99 2.44 -8.83
CA LEU A 47 -9.15 1.37 -7.84
C LEU A 47 -10.03 0.26 -8.39
N THR A 48 -9.53 -0.96 -8.43
CA THR A 48 -10.31 -2.16 -8.79
C THR A 48 -11.39 -2.47 -7.74
N ASP A 49 -12.29 -3.41 -8.04
CA ASP A 49 -13.31 -3.90 -7.11
C ASP A 49 -12.83 -5.08 -6.25
N ASN A 50 -11.56 -5.45 -6.37
CA ASN A 50 -10.99 -6.54 -5.59
C ASN A 50 -10.97 -6.19 -4.09
N VAL A 51 -11.34 -7.16 -3.27
CA VAL A 51 -11.26 -7.03 -1.82
C VAL A 51 -9.78 -7.00 -1.41
N MET A 52 -9.39 -5.94 -0.71
CA MET A 52 -8.01 -5.79 -0.24
C MET A 52 -7.69 -6.80 0.88
N HIS A 53 -6.51 -7.40 0.84
CA HIS A 53 -6.04 -8.34 1.85
C HIS A 53 -5.53 -7.68 3.13
N TYR A 54 -5.42 -6.35 3.15
CA TYR A 54 -4.90 -5.62 4.31
C TYR A 54 -5.77 -5.80 5.55
N CYS A 55 -5.13 -5.82 6.71
CA CYS A 55 -5.83 -5.93 7.99
C CYS A 55 -6.81 -4.76 8.18
N PRO A 56 -8.01 -5.00 8.76
CA PRO A 56 -8.93 -3.92 9.12
C PRO A 56 -8.25 -2.89 10.04
N GLY A 57 -8.32 -1.62 9.68
CA GLY A 57 -7.67 -0.52 10.42
C GLY A 57 -6.21 -0.24 10.03
N CYS A 58 -5.65 -1.00 9.10
CA CYS A 58 -4.34 -0.71 8.51
C CYS A 58 -4.41 0.48 7.54
N SER A 59 -3.35 1.29 7.49
CA SER A 59 -3.30 2.50 6.65
C SER A 59 -3.13 2.21 5.14
N HIS A 60 -2.73 1.01 4.74
CA HIS A 60 -2.46 0.68 3.33
C HIS A 60 -3.63 1.00 2.40
N GLY A 61 -4.88 0.66 2.80
CA GLY A 61 -6.07 0.95 1.98
C GLY A 61 -6.29 2.44 1.73
N VAL A 62 -6.00 3.29 2.72
CA VAL A 62 -6.07 4.75 2.58
C VAL A 62 -4.99 5.25 1.62
N VAL A 63 -3.77 4.71 1.70
CA VAL A 63 -2.67 5.10 0.82
C VAL A 63 -2.95 4.68 -0.62
N HIS A 64 -3.46 3.46 -0.86
CA HIS A 64 -3.88 3.03 -2.21
C HIS A 64 -4.95 3.96 -2.81
N LYS A 65 -5.95 4.35 -1.99
CA LYS A 65 -6.95 5.31 -2.42
C LYS A 65 -6.31 6.64 -2.83
N ILE A 66 -5.37 7.17 -2.04
CA ILE A 66 -4.68 8.43 -2.36
C ILE A 66 -3.90 8.32 -3.67
N ILE A 67 -3.15 7.23 -3.87
CA ILE A 67 -2.39 6.99 -5.09
C ILE A 67 -3.32 6.94 -6.30
N ALA A 68 -4.40 6.17 -6.22
CA ALA A 68 -5.39 6.04 -7.29
C ALA A 68 -6.03 7.37 -7.66
N GLU A 69 -6.44 8.18 -6.66
CA GLU A 69 -7.00 9.51 -6.89
C GLU A 69 -5.99 10.47 -7.53
N VAL A 70 -4.72 10.41 -7.15
CA VAL A 70 -3.67 11.24 -7.77
C VAL A 70 -3.46 10.84 -9.23
N ILE A 71 -3.40 9.54 -9.53
CA ILE A 71 -3.24 9.02 -10.90
C ILE A 71 -4.41 9.47 -11.79
N GLU A 72 -5.65 9.34 -11.29
CA GLU A 72 -6.87 9.78 -12.00
C GLU A 72 -6.85 11.30 -12.25
N GLU A 73 -6.63 12.10 -11.20
CA GLU A 73 -6.65 13.57 -11.28
C GLU A 73 -5.54 14.13 -12.16
N MET A 74 -4.43 13.43 -12.32
CA MET A 74 -3.35 13.78 -13.23
C MET A 74 -3.57 13.27 -14.65
N GLY A 75 -4.55 12.38 -14.87
CA GLY A 75 -4.82 11.75 -16.17
C GLY A 75 -3.67 10.90 -16.69
N ILE A 76 -2.99 10.16 -15.79
CA ILE A 76 -1.76 9.42 -16.10
C ILE A 76 -1.92 7.90 -15.98
N GLN A 77 -3.14 7.37 -15.88
CA GLN A 77 -3.39 5.94 -15.66
C GLN A 77 -2.65 5.07 -16.68
N ASP A 78 -2.84 5.32 -17.98
CA ASP A 78 -2.23 4.55 -19.09
C ASP A 78 -0.71 4.74 -19.23
N LYS A 79 -0.12 5.61 -18.42
CA LYS A 79 1.31 5.94 -18.43
C LYS A 79 2.02 5.61 -17.12
N THR A 80 1.31 5.03 -16.17
CA THR A 80 1.84 4.74 -14.85
C THR A 80 2.19 3.27 -14.71
N ILE A 81 3.39 2.99 -14.23
CA ILE A 81 3.87 1.65 -13.94
C ILE A 81 4.24 1.58 -12.46
N GLY A 82 3.56 0.68 -11.73
CA GLY A 82 3.87 0.37 -10.35
C GLY A 82 4.88 -0.77 -10.24
N VAL A 83 5.75 -0.71 -9.23
CA VAL A 83 6.64 -1.83 -8.88
C VAL A 83 6.40 -2.22 -7.43
N SER A 84 5.90 -3.43 -7.20
CA SER A 84 5.67 -3.98 -5.87
C SER A 84 6.65 -5.10 -5.55
N PRO A 85 7.36 -5.04 -4.41
CA PRO A 85 8.18 -6.12 -3.92
C PRO A 85 7.45 -6.99 -2.89
N VAL A 86 8.19 -7.80 -2.14
CA VAL A 86 7.67 -8.69 -1.12
C VAL A 86 7.31 -7.93 0.18
N GLY A 87 6.25 -8.35 0.84
CA GLY A 87 5.69 -7.78 2.06
C GLY A 87 4.21 -7.48 1.91
N CYS A 88 3.63 -6.63 2.77
CA CYS A 88 2.21 -6.26 2.66
C CYS A 88 1.86 -5.60 1.31
N SER A 89 2.83 -5.04 0.60
CA SER A 89 2.68 -4.42 -0.71
C SER A 89 2.59 -5.41 -1.88
N VAL A 90 2.91 -6.70 -1.68
CA VAL A 90 3.07 -7.69 -2.77
C VAL A 90 1.85 -7.80 -3.68
N LEU A 91 0.63 -7.70 -3.16
CA LEU A 91 -0.60 -7.79 -3.94
C LEU A 91 -1.13 -6.44 -4.44
N ALA A 92 -0.33 -5.37 -4.41
CA ALA A 92 -0.75 -4.04 -4.85
C ALA A 92 -1.27 -4.02 -6.29
N TYR A 93 -0.73 -4.87 -7.16
CA TYR A 93 -1.16 -5.05 -8.56
C TYR A 93 -2.62 -5.51 -8.72
N ASN A 94 -3.23 -6.08 -7.67
CA ASN A 94 -4.64 -6.45 -7.70
C ASN A 94 -5.59 -5.27 -7.44
N TYR A 95 -5.09 -4.14 -6.92
CA TYR A 95 -5.91 -3.07 -6.37
C TYR A 95 -5.91 -1.79 -7.17
N LEU A 96 -4.90 -1.59 -8.01
CA LEU A 96 -4.80 -0.43 -8.90
C LEU A 96 -4.78 -0.90 -10.36
N ASP A 97 -5.69 -0.38 -11.17
CA ASP A 97 -5.81 -0.65 -12.59
C ASP A 97 -4.79 0.18 -13.39
N ILE A 98 -3.54 -0.24 -13.31
CA ILE A 98 -2.37 0.30 -14.02
C ILE A 98 -1.43 -0.87 -14.38
N ASP A 99 -0.39 -0.59 -15.13
CA ASP A 99 0.66 -1.59 -15.38
C ASP A 99 1.50 -1.85 -14.12
N TRP A 100 1.87 -3.10 -13.89
CA TRP A 100 2.67 -3.51 -12.72
C TRP A 100 3.82 -4.43 -13.10
N ALA A 101 4.92 -4.27 -12.38
CA ALA A 101 6.01 -5.24 -12.31
C ALA A 101 6.17 -5.70 -10.86
N GLU A 102 6.36 -7.01 -10.65
CA GLU A 102 6.71 -7.56 -9.35
C GLU A 102 8.23 -7.70 -9.25
N ALA A 103 8.79 -7.31 -8.11
CA ALA A 103 10.22 -7.39 -7.84
C ALA A 103 10.51 -8.35 -6.68
N ALA A 104 11.65 -9.01 -6.68
CA ALA A 104 12.15 -9.72 -5.51
C ALA A 104 12.31 -8.76 -4.31
N HIS A 105 12.28 -9.31 -3.10
CA HIS A 105 12.39 -8.56 -1.84
C HIS A 105 13.57 -7.58 -1.85
N GLY A 106 13.30 -6.31 -1.61
CA GLY A 106 14.27 -5.21 -1.63
C GLY A 106 14.69 -4.71 -3.02
N ARG A 107 14.26 -5.34 -4.11
CA ARG A 107 14.77 -5.06 -5.46
C ARG A 107 13.91 -4.10 -6.29
N ALA A 108 12.80 -3.61 -5.72
CA ALA A 108 11.90 -2.71 -6.47
C ALA A 108 12.60 -1.43 -6.98
N PRO A 109 13.50 -0.75 -6.25
CA PRO A 109 14.20 0.41 -6.79
C PRO A 109 15.09 0.08 -8.00
N ALA A 110 15.70 -1.11 -8.02
CA ALA A 110 16.52 -1.55 -9.16
C ALA A 110 15.64 -1.88 -10.38
N VAL A 111 14.51 -2.57 -10.20
CA VAL A 111 13.55 -2.86 -11.26
C VAL A 111 12.95 -1.56 -11.80
N ALA A 112 12.51 -0.65 -10.91
CA ALA A 112 11.98 0.66 -11.28
C ALA A 112 13.00 1.51 -12.07
N THR A 113 14.28 1.48 -11.69
CA THR A 113 15.38 2.11 -12.43
C THR A 113 15.44 1.58 -13.86
N GLY A 114 15.42 0.26 -14.04
CA GLY A 114 15.45 -0.35 -15.37
C GLY A 114 14.26 0.08 -16.23
N ILE A 115 13.04 0.02 -15.67
CA ILE A 115 11.81 0.41 -16.36
C ILE A 115 11.84 1.90 -16.72
N SER A 116 12.19 2.79 -15.80
CA SER A 116 12.21 4.23 -16.02
C SER A 116 13.21 4.64 -17.12
N ARG A 117 14.36 3.98 -17.20
CA ARG A 117 15.38 4.24 -18.22
C ARG A 117 14.97 3.78 -19.63
N VAL A 118 14.24 2.66 -19.72
CA VAL A 118 13.76 2.12 -20.99
C VAL A 118 12.48 2.83 -21.46
N HIS A 119 11.68 3.33 -20.52
CA HIS A 119 10.42 4.02 -20.79
C HIS A 119 10.41 5.42 -20.14
N PRO A 120 11.19 6.39 -20.66
CA PRO A 120 11.33 7.72 -20.06
C PRO A 120 10.05 8.57 -20.13
N ASP A 121 9.06 8.17 -20.93
CA ASP A 121 7.74 8.78 -21.04
C ASP A 121 6.73 8.28 -19.99
N ARG A 122 7.10 7.29 -19.18
CA ARG A 122 6.24 6.67 -18.16
C ARG A 122 6.51 7.24 -16.77
N TYR A 123 5.48 7.20 -15.93
CA TYR A 123 5.56 7.47 -14.51
C TYR A 123 5.81 6.17 -13.75
N VAL A 124 7.01 5.99 -13.24
CA VAL A 124 7.39 4.77 -12.53
C VAL A 124 7.43 5.04 -11.03
N PHE A 125 6.71 4.23 -10.25
CA PHE A 125 6.77 4.31 -8.79
C PHE A 125 6.96 2.94 -8.15
N THR A 126 7.59 2.93 -6.96
CA THR A 126 7.65 1.76 -6.09
C THR A 126 6.73 1.94 -4.89
N TYR A 127 6.15 0.84 -4.39
CA TYR A 127 5.32 0.84 -3.20
C TYR A 127 5.85 -0.20 -2.20
N GLN A 128 6.56 0.25 -1.15
CA GLN A 128 7.41 -0.61 -0.33
C GLN A 128 7.23 -0.38 1.16
N GLY A 129 7.27 -1.46 1.96
CA GLY A 129 7.32 -1.39 3.41
C GLY A 129 8.75 -1.17 3.94
N ASP A 130 8.86 -0.84 5.22
CA ASP A 130 10.11 -0.59 5.92
C ASP A 130 10.99 -1.85 6.05
N GLY A 131 10.39 -3.00 6.30
CA GLY A 131 11.10 -4.27 6.30
C GLY A 131 11.66 -4.67 4.94
N ASP A 132 11.11 -4.14 3.86
CA ASP A 132 11.61 -4.35 2.51
C ASP A 132 12.70 -3.32 2.16
N LEU A 133 12.33 -2.03 2.13
CA LEU A 133 13.20 -0.97 1.62
C LEU A 133 14.34 -0.59 2.56
N ALA A 134 14.06 -0.48 3.86
CA ALA A 134 15.08 -0.09 4.85
C ALA A 134 15.95 -1.25 5.32
N SER A 135 15.61 -2.49 4.94
CA SER A 135 16.39 -3.69 5.26
C SER A 135 17.15 -4.16 4.02
N ILE A 136 16.67 -5.23 3.39
CA ILE A 136 17.33 -5.87 2.25
C ILE A 136 17.44 -4.96 1.03
N GLY A 137 16.55 -3.95 0.89
CA GLY A 137 16.52 -2.96 -0.20
C GLY A 137 17.34 -1.69 0.06
N CYS A 138 18.04 -1.58 1.20
CA CYS A 138 18.74 -0.36 1.58
C CYS A 138 19.82 0.04 0.56
N GLY A 139 20.60 -0.91 0.06
CA GLY A 139 21.61 -0.65 -0.97
C GLY A 139 21.00 -0.14 -2.28
N GLU A 140 19.91 -0.77 -2.73
CA GLU A 140 19.22 -0.42 -3.97
C GLU A 140 18.66 1.00 -3.93
N ILE A 141 17.99 1.38 -2.85
CA ILE A 141 17.42 2.73 -2.75
C ILE A 141 18.51 3.80 -2.60
N MET A 142 19.56 3.55 -1.82
CA MET A 142 20.69 4.45 -1.69
C MET A 142 21.32 4.75 -3.05
N HIS A 143 21.57 3.71 -3.85
CA HIS A 143 22.16 3.86 -5.17
C HIS A 143 21.19 4.46 -6.19
N ALA A 144 19.89 4.16 -6.14
CA ALA A 144 18.89 4.79 -7.00
C ALA A 144 18.81 6.31 -6.72
N CYS A 145 18.75 6.70 -5.46
CA CYS A 145 18.76 8.11 -5.04
C CYS A 145 20.08 8.81 -5.39
N ASN A 146 21.23 8.17 -5.15
CA ASN A 146 22.53 8.76 -5.47
C ASN A 146 22.70 9.04 -6.97
N ARG A 147 22.13 8.15 -7.84
CA ARG A 147 22.15 8.37 -9.29
C ARG A 147 21.08 9.35 -9.78
N GLY A 148 20.17 9.77 -8.92
CA GLY A 148 19.05 10.63 -9.31
C GLY A 148 18.08 9.96 -10.28
N GLU A 149 17.78 8.66 -10.07
CA GLU A 149 16.85 7.93 -10.94
C GLU A 149 15.47 8.58 -10.95
N ASN A 150 14.89 8.71 -12.12
CA ASN A 150 13.60 9.39 -12.29
C ASN A 150 12.41 8.50 -11.88
N ILE A 151 12.31 8.20 -10.60
CA ILE A 151 11.28 7.35 -10.00
C ILE A 151 10.65 8.01 -8.77
N VAL A 152 9.42 7.58 -8.45
CA VAL A 152 8.74 7.91 -7.19
C VAL A 152 8.84 6.71 -6.25
N VAL A 153 9.27 6.93 -5.02
CA VAL A 153 9.29 5.89 -3.99
C VAL A 153 8.25 6.23 -2.93
N ILE A 154 7.24 5.36 -2.79
CA ILE A 154 6.23 5.46 -1.73
C ILE A 154 6.60 4.43 -0.67
N PHE A 155 7.09 4.93 0.45
CA PHE A 155 7.65 4.15 1.53
C PHE A 155 6.71 4.11 2.72
N ILE A 156 6.24 2.92 3.08
CA ILE A 156 5.33 2.70 4.20
C ILE A 156 6.14 2.29 5.42
N ASN A 157 6.22 3.18 6.40
CA ASN A 157 6.93 2.95 7.66
C ASN A 157 5.93 2.68 8.79
N ASN A 158 5.87 1.43 9.23
CA ASN A 158 5.07 1.00 10.38
C ASN A 158 5.91 0.37 11.50
N ALA A 159 7.23 0.54 11.44
CA ALA A 159 8.21 0.10 12.44
C ALA A 159 8.18 -1.40 12.78
N ILE A 160 7.76 -2.26 11.84
CA ILE A 160 7.67 -3.71 12.07
C ILE A 160 7.53 -4.51 10.76
N TYR A 161 8.01 -5.75 10.72
CA TYR A 161 7.64 -6.70 9.66
C TYR A 161 6.22 -7.21 9.90
N GLY A 162 5.21 -6.53 9.32
CA GLY A 162 3.80 -6.85 9.58
C GLY A 162 3.37 -8.20 9.01
N MET A 163 3.71 -8.49 7.75
CA MET A 163 3.22 -9.67 7.01
C MET A 163 3.69 -11.00 7.61
N THR A 164 4.90 -11.05 8.14
CA THR A 164 5.54 -12.29 8.62
C THR A 164 5.30 -12.57 10.10
N GLY A 165 4.55 -11.75 10.81
CA GLY A 165 4.16 -12.01 12.20
C GLY A 165 4.77 -11.06 13.24
N GLY A 166 5.26 -9.90 12.82
CA GLY A 166 5.63 -8.83 13.76
C GLY A 166 7.06 -8.87 14.26
N GLN A 167 8.02 -9.22 13.42
CA GLN A 167 9.46 -9.16 13.75
C GLN A 167 9.96 -7.71 13.74
N MET A 168 11.09 -7.48 14.42
CA MET A 168 11.77 -6.20 14.43
C MET A 168 12.23 -5.82 13.01
N ALA A 169 11.83 -4.63 12.54
CA ALA A 169 12.33 -4.01 11.32
C ALA A 169 13.50 -3.05 11.64
N PRO A 170 14.26 -2.59 10.64
CA PRO A 170 15.28 -1.56 10.85
C PRO A 170 14.75 -0.28 11.49
N THR A 171 13.51 0.09 11.21
CA THR A 171 12.81 1.28 11.68
C THR A 171 12.15 1.12 13.06
N THR A 172 12.09 -0.09 13.62
CA THR A 172 11.50 -0.36 14.95
C THR A 172 12.13 0.54 16.02
N LEU A 173 11.30 1.19 16.83
CA LEU A 173 11.75 2.14 17.86
C LEU A 173 12.47 1.44 19.02
N LEU A 174 13.33 2.16 19.73
CA LEU A 174 13.91 1.68 21.00
C LEU A 174 12.80 1.41 22.01
N GLY A 175 12.92 0.31 22.73
CA GLY A 175 11.91 -0.16 23.69
C GLY A 175 10.66 -0.78 23.05
N GLN A 176 10.48 -0.71 21.73
CA GLN A 176 9.33 -1.33 21.05
C GLN A 176 9.42 -2.86 21.12
N VAL A 177 8.37 -3.49 21.64
CA VAL A 177 8.24 -4.93 21.74
C VAL A 177 7.79 -5.49 20.36
N THR A 178 8.51 -6.51 19.90
CA THR A 178 8.21 -7.25 18.66
C THR A 178 8.37 -8.75 18.88
N ALA A 179 8.03 -9.56 17.89
CA ALA A 179 8.22 -11.02 17.98
C ALA A 179 9.69 -11.43 18.19
N THR A 180 10.65 -10.64 17.71
CA THR A 180 12.10 -10.89 17.87
C THR A 180 12.77 -9.99 18.89
N THR A 181 12.06 -9.04 19.48
CA THR A 181 12.51 -8.21 20.61
C THR A 181 11.47 -8.25 21.72
N PRO A 182 11.28 -9.39 22.43
CA PRO A 182 10.17 -9.58 23.38
C PRO A 182 10.28 -8.70 24.63
N TYR A 183 11.49 -8.20 24.94
CA TYR A 183 11.75 -7.27 26.06
C TYR A 183 11.92 -5.81 25.61
N GLY A 184 11.57 -5.52 24.33
CA GLY A 184 11.81 -4.24 23.69
C GLY A 184 13.15 -4.20 22.92
N ARG A 185 13.22 -3.35 21.88
CA ARG A 185 14.45 -3.14 21.12
C ARG A 185 15.51 -2.48 22.01
N ASP A 186 16.64 -3.11 22.19
CA ASP A 186 17.80 -2.59 22.93
C ASP A 186 18.89 -2.11 21.97
N ALA A 187 19.44 -0.92 22.21
CA ALA A 187 20.43 -0.31 21.32
C ALA A 187 21.74 -1.10 21.23
N LYS A 188 22.15 -1.78 22.33
CA LYS A 188 23.41 -2.56 22.34
C LYS A 188 23.29 -3.89 21.61
N LEU A 189 22.10 -4.53 21.68
CA LEU A 189 21.86 -5.83 21.05
C LEU A 189 21.35 -5.70 19.62
N ASN A 190 20.47 -4.70 19.35
CA ASN A 190 19.71 -4.60 18.12
C ASN A 190 20.06 -3.35 17.29
N GLY A 191 20.94 -2.49 17.78
CA GLY A 191 21.27 -1.23 17.14
C GLY A 191 20.13 -0.20 17.20
N PHE A 192 20.39 0.98 16.66
CA PHE A 192 19.45 2.10 16.62
C PHE A 192 18.44 2.00 15.46
N PRO A 193 17.25 2.61 15.59
CA PRO A 193 16.32 2.74 14.49
C PRO A 193 16.94 3.47 13.29
N MET A 194 16.72 2.93 12.09
CA MET A 194 17.20 3.55 10.86
C MET A 194 16.28 4.72 10.47
N LYS A 195 16.86 5.89 10.26
CA LYS A 195 16.19 7.09 9.76
C LYS A 195 16.44 7.22 8.26
N LEU A 196 15.77 6.35 7.47
CA LEU A 196 16.02 6.24 6.03
C LEU A 196 15.74 7.54 5.29
N THR A 197 14.68 8.24 5.64
CA THR A 197 14.26 9.50 5.02
C THR A 197 15.34 10.58 5.16
N GLU A 198 15.93 10.70 6.34
CA GLU A 198 17.01 11.64 6.62
C GLU A 198 18.30 11.28 5.85
N LEU A 199 18.61 9.98 5.76
CA LEU A 199 19.76 9.51 4.99
C LEU A 199 19.61 9.84 3.50
N LEU A 200 18.45 9.56 2.92
CA LEU A 200 18.19 9.83 1.51
C LEU A 200 18.13 11.33 1.18
N ALA A 201 17.73 12.15 2.15
CA ALA A 201 17.70 13.61 1.99
C ALA A 201 19.12 14.24 1.85
N GLN A 202 20.18 13.51 2.20
CA GLN A 202 21.57 13.98 2.05
C GLN A 202 22.14 13.67 0.65
N LEU A 203 21.42 12.92 -0.18
CA LEU A 203 21.91 12.53 -1.51
C LEU A 203 21.45 13.55 -2.57
N ASP A 204 22.39 14.12 -3.32
CA ASP A 204 22.15 15.16 -4.32
C ASP A 204 21.17 14.75 -5.43
N GLY A 205 21.10 13.45 -5.75
CA GLY A 205 20.16 12.92 -6.74
C GLY A 205 18.72 12.78 -6.25
N THR A 206 18.44 13.05 -4.95
CA THR A 206 17.10 13.01 -4.38
C THR A 206 16.46 14.39 -4.42
N CYS A 207 15.60 14.63 -5.39
CA CYS A 207 15.03 15.98 -5.63
C CYS A 207 13.89 16.35 -4.68
N TYR A 208 13.27 15.37 -4.04
CA TYR A 208 12.16 15.59 -3.11
C TYR A 208 12.08 14.50 -2.06
N VAL A 209 12.12 14.89 -0.79
CA VAL A 209 11.99 14.01 0.36
C VAL A 209 10.93 14.59 1.30
N THR A 210 10.01 13.75 1.74
CA THR A 210 8.99 14.18 2.70
C THR A 210 8.48 13.01 3.55
N ARG A 211 8.10 13.30 4.79
CA ARG A 211 7.41 12.38 5.69
C ARG A 211 6.00 12.87 5.93
N GLN A 212 5.04 11.99 5.74
CA GLN A 212 3.60 12.24 5.91
C GLN A 212 2.96 11.13 6.75
N SER A 213 1.71 11.32 7.12
CA SER A 213 0.87 10.30 7.76
C SER A 213 -0.56 10.40 7.23
N VAL A 214 -1.40 9.42 7.53
CA VAL A 214 -2.79 9.38 7.05
C VAL A 214 -3.81 9.21 8.19
N HIS A 215 -3.43 9.57 9.41
CA HIS A 215 -4.24 9.35 10.63
C HIS A 215 -5.40 10.33 10.81
N THR A 216 -5.43 11.43 10.07
CA THR A 216 -6.55 12.39 10.07
C THR A 216 -6.90 12.82 8.64
N PRO A 217 -8.12 13.32 8.40
CA PRO A 217 -8.49 13.85 7.07
C PRO A 217 -7.57 14.98 6.59
N ALA A 218 -7.04 15.80 7.50
CA ALA A 218 -6.08 16.84 7.17
C ALA A 218 -4.75 16.25 6.68
N ASN A 219 -4.24 15.22 7.37
CA ASN A 219 -3.01 14.52 6.99
C ASN A 219 -3.18 13.71 5.69
N VAL A 220 -4.34 13.10 5.46
CA VAL A 220 -4.68 12.46 4.18
C VAL A 220 -4.53 13.46 3.02
N ARG A 221 -5.06 14.69 3.17
CA ARG A 221 -4.89 15.73 2.13
C ARG A 221 -3.42 16.14 1.94
N LYS A 222 -2.64 16.24 3.02
CA LYS A 222 -1.19 16.53 2.92
C LYS A 222 -0.43 15.41 2.23
N ALA A 223 -0.70 14.16 2.59
CA ALA A 223 -0.10 12.99 1.94
C ALA A 223 -0.45 12.93 0.45
N LYS A 224 -1.71 13.21 0.09
CA LYS A 224 -2.14 13.29 -1.32
C LYS A 224 -1.38 14.37 -2.10
N ALA A 225 -1.24 15.57 -1.53
CA ALA A 225 -0.47 16.65 -2.15
C ALA A 225 1.01 16.29 -2.31
N ALA A 226 1.60 15.60 -1.33
CA ALA A 226 2.99 15.13 -1.37
C ALA A 226 3.21 14.09 -2.48
N ILE A 227 2.32 13.11 -2.61
CA ILE A 227 2.38 12.08 -3.67
C ILE A 227 2.19 12.73 -5.04
N ARG A 228 1.23 13.65 -5.21
CA ARG A 228 1.06 14.42 -6.45
C ARG A 228 2.35 15.14 -6.83
N LYS A 229 2.97 15.87 -5.90
CA LYS A 229 4.22 16.59 -6.14
C LYS A 229 5.35 15.65 -6.56
N ALA A 230 5.43 14.46 -5.98
CA ALA A 230 6.40 13.44 -6.36
C ALA A 230 6.24 13.02 -7.83
N PHE A 231 5.02 12.73 -8.28
CA PHE A 231 4.73 12.42 -9.69
C PHE A 231 5.00 13.62 -10.62
N GLU A 232 4.71 14.84 -10.19
CA GLU A 232 5.03 16.05 -10.97
C GLU A 232 6.53 16.26 -11.16
N ASN A 233 7.35 15.87 -10.18
CA ASN A 233 8.82 15.94 -10.30
C ASN A 233 9.33 14.94 -11.33
N THR A 234 8.79 13.71 -11.34
CA THR A 234 9.12 12.68 -12.35
C THR A 234 8.86 13.19 -13.77
N ARG A 235 7.73 13.88 -14.00
CA ARG A 235 7.44 14.51 -15.30
C ARG A 235 8.49 15.53 -15.74
N LYS A 236 9.17 16.15 -14.78
CA LYS A 236 10.20 17.19 -15.03
C LYS A 236 11.62 16.64 -15.05
N ASP A 237 11.76 15.32 -14.98
CA ASP A 237 13.04 14.61 -14.93
C ASP A 237 14.01 15.19 -13.87
N LYS A 238 13.50 15.38 -12.66
CA LYS A 238 14.27 16.05 -11.60
C LYS A 238 15.11 15.11 -10.74
N GLY A 239 14.97 13.81 -10.93
CA GLY A 239 15.57 12.78 -10.08
C GLY A 239 14.58 12.12 -9.14
N THR A 240 15.08 11.40 -8.14
CA THR A 240 14.27 10.56 -7.25
C THR A 240 13.42 11.39 -6.30
N SER A 241 12.13 11.07 -6.24
CA SER A 241 11.19 11.60 -5.24
C SER A 241 10.85 10.53 -4.21
N PHE A 242 11.05 10.83 -2.94
CA PHE A 242 10.83 9.90 -1.83
C PHE A 242 9.73 10.42 -0.89
N VAL A 243 8.67 9.63 -0.72
CA VAL A 243 7.53 9.97 0.15
C VAL A 243 7.38 8.87 1.19
N GLU A 244 7.80 9.16 2.42
CA GLU A 244 7.52 8.30 3.56
C GLU A 244 6.10 8.55 4.08
N ILE A 245 5.35 7.46 4.28
CA ILE A 245 4.06 7.47 4.96
C ILE A 245 4.20 6.69 6.27
N VAL A 246 4.20 7.39 7.38
CA VAL A 246 4.09 6.77 8.71
C VAL A 246 2.71 6.14 8.84
N SER A 247 2.69 4.84 9.13
CA SER A 247 1.53 3.96 9.00
C SER A 247 1.29 3.15 10.26
N THR A 248 0.05 2.72 10.46
CA THR A 248 -0.30 1.78 11.52
C THR A 248 -0.08 0.33 11.07
N CYS A 249 0.30 -0.53 12.02
CA CYS A 249 0.25 -1.98 11.90
C CYS A 249 -0.40 -2.61 13.12
N ASN A 250 -1.71 -2.41 13.29
CA ASN A 250 -2.46 -2.85 14.46
C ASN A 250 -2.32 -4.36 14.74
N SER A 251 -2.30 -5.20 13.70
CA SER A 251 -2.11 -6.64 13.84
C SER A 251 -0.68 -6.99 14.29
N GLY A 252 0.35 -6.38 13.69
CA GLY A 252 1.74 -6.59 14.08
C GLY A 252 2.05 -6.07 15.48
N TRP A 253 1.45 -4.96 15.89
CA TRP A 253 1.59 -4.38 17.24
C TRP A 253 0.66 -5.03 18.28
N LYS A 254 -0.28 -5.91 17.86
CA LYS A 254 -1.25 -6.60 18.71
C LYS A 254 -2.15 -5.63 19.52
N VAL A 255 -2.60 -4.58 18.88
CA VAL A 255 -3.48 -3.56 19.47
C VAL A 255 -4.71 -3.31 18.58
N THR A 256 -5.73 -2.66 19.10
CA THR A 256 -6.88 -2.27 18.28
C THR A 256 -6.50 -1.16 17.28
N PRO A 257 -7.26 -0.98 16.17
CA PRO A 257 -7.00 0.11 15.22
C PRO A 257 -6.97 1.51 15.83
N VAL A 258 -7.80 1.76 16.85
CA VAL A 258 -7.86 3.05 17.55
C VAL A 258 -6.59 3.27 18.39
N GLU A 259 -6.19 2.27 19.14
CA GLU A 259 -4.94 2.30 19.93
C GLU A 259 -3.72 2.41 19.02
N ALA A 260 -3.70 1.68 17.89
CA ALA A 260 -2.62 1.77 16.92
C ALA A 260 -2.46 3.19 16.37
N ASN A 261 -3.57 3.85 16.07
CA ASN A 261 -3.54 5.22 15.56
C ASN A 261 -2.99 6.20 16.61
N LYS A 262 -3.40 6.05 17.86
CA LYS A 262 -2.89 6.84 18.98
C LYS A 262 -1.39 6.59 19.19
N TRP A 263 -0.98 5.32 19.30
CA TRP A 263 0.42 4.95 19.50
C TRP A 263 1.32 5.45 18.36
N MET A 264 0.85 5.38 17.12
CA MET A 264 1.58 5.90 15.95
C MET A 264 1.86 7.41 16.11
N VAL A 265 0.86 8.19 16.54
CA VAL A 265 1.02 9.64 16.74
C VAL A 265 1.98 9.92 17.88
N ASP A 266 1.76 9.26 19.03
CA ASP A 266 2.51 9.53 20.27
C ASP A 266 3.98 9.04 20.19
N SER A 267 4.25 8.04 19.35
CA SER A 267 5.57 7.38 19.29
C SER A 267 6.28 7.57 17.97
N LEU A 268 5.69 7.12 16.85
CA LEU A 268 6.36 7.17 15.54
C LEU A 268 6.46 8.58 14.97
N VAL A 269 5.36 9.36 15.01
CA VAL A 269 5.37 10.73 14.45
C VAL A 269 6.23 11.66 15.29
N CYS A 270 6.30 11.46 16.60
CA CYS A 270 7.12 12.29 17.51
C CYS A 270 8.60 11.90 17.52
N SER A 271 8.95 10.65 17.10
CA SER A 271 10.33 10.13 17.13
C SER A 271 11.06 10.27 15.78
N THR A 272 10.31 10.57 14.74
CA THR A 272 10.77 10.73 13.37
C THR A 272 10.64 12.18 12.94
#